data_186d0a8bc834b8c6458bb648af7b144a
#
_entry.id   186d0a8bc834b8c6458bb648af7b144a
#
_cell.length_a   1.000
_cell.length_b   1.000
_cell.length_c   1.000
_cell.angle_alpha   90.00
_cell.angle_beta   90.00
_cell.angle_gamma   90.00
#
_symmetry.space_group_name_H-M   'P 1'
#
loop_
_entity.id
_entity.type
_entity.pdbx_description
1 polymer ?
#
loop_
_entity_poly.entity_id
_entity_poly.type
_entity_poly.pdbx_seq_one_letter_code
_entity_poly.pdbx_strand_id
1 'polypeptide(L)'
;KFRKDKTFTSKTRIINGKDTGEIVQGEIIDIFGLDEIQKDLLNLTDRFTDAVGLENFKLELQFNKLNKQHVVNDYLIEHHKLTGIPLISTADSHYPSNDKWQARELYKKLGWLGKKDNLTLPAFEDLKCELYPKNAQQMWDEFLEGYKEHDFYKGNELLVKESIERTHDIVWNDFEDTWIDVSAKLPTIT
;
A
#
# COMPACT_ATOMS: atom_id res chain seq x y z
N LYS A 1 -16.86 -2.65 -3.37
CA LYS A 1 -17.75 -3.57 -2.64
C LYS A 1 -17.03 -4.88 -2.48
N PHE A 2 -16.29 -5.03 -1.37
CA PHE A 2 -15.91 -6.33 -0.89
C PHE A 2 -17.20 -7.03 -0.57
N ARG A 3 -17.54 -7.91 -1.43
CA ARG A 3 -18.84 -8.54 -1.38
C ARG A 3 -18.72 -9.72 -0.47
N LYS A 4 -19.72 -9.92 0.36
CA LYS A 4 -19.89 -11.04 1.29
C LYS A 4 -19.64 -12.44 0.70
N ASP A 5 -19.39 -12.53 -0.60
CA ASP A 5 -19.28 -13.74 -1.35
C ASP A 5 -17.88 -14.05 -1.91
N LYS A 6 -16.87 -13.22 -1.55
CA LYS A 6 -15.50 -13.42 -2.04
C LYS A 6 -14.48 -13.18 -0.94
N THR A 7 -13.90 -14.23 -0.49
CA THR A 7 -12.91 -14.26 0.57
C THR A 7 -11.54 -14.62 0.02
N PHE A 8 -10.54 -13.84 0.43
CA PHE A 8 -9.15 -14.13 0.11
C PHE A 8 -8.54 -14.94 1.25
N THR A 9 -8.38 -16.22 1.09
CA THR A 9 -7.48 -16.99 1.95
C THR A 9 -6.18 -17.21 1.20
N SER A 10 -5.13 -16.48 1.56
CA SER A 10 -3.79 -16.97 1.28
C SER A 10 -3.50 -18.07 2.29
N LYS A 11 -3.86 -19.29 1.97
CA LYS A 11 -3.36 -20.45 2.72
C LYS A 11 -2.06 -20.86 2.07
N THR A 12 -1.00 -20.87 2.84
CA THR A 12 0.19 -21.62 2.49
C THR A 12 -0.15 -23.10 2.55
N ARG A 13 0.29 -23.84 1.55
CA ARG A 13 0.04 -25.28 1.47
C ARG A 13 0.82 -25.97 2.58
N ILE A 14 0.14 -26.68 3.45
CA ILE A 14 0.75 -27.49 4.51
C ILE A 14 0.90 -28.92 3.99
N ILE A 15 2.12 -29.39 3.83
CA ILE A 15 2.43 -30.81 3.53
C ILE A 15 3.15 -31.40 4.72
N ASN A 16 2.60 -32.49 5.27
CA ASN A 16 3.18 -33.20 6.44
C ASN A 16 3.42 -32.28 7.66
N GLY A 17 2.50 -31.32 7.91
CA GLY A 17 2.58 -30.41 9.05
C GLY A 17 3.61 -29.28 8.89
N LYS A 18 4.26 -29.17 7.74
CA LYS A 18 5.17 -28.07 7.42
C LYS A 18 4.54 -27.14 6.39
N ASP A 19 4.60 -25.84 6.66
CA ASP A 19 4.21 -24.82 5.74
C ASP A 19 5.20 -24.78 4.57
N THR A 20 4.70 -25.03 3.34
CA THR A 20 5.56 -25.08 2.14
C THR A 20 5.84 -23.70 1.57
N GLY A 21 5.21 -22.64 2.09
CA GLY A 21 5.30 -21.30 1.51
C GLY A 21 4.62 -21.16 0.13
N GLU A 22 4.04 -22.24 -0.41
CA GLU A 22 3.31 -22.19 -1.67
C GLU A 22 1.95 -21.51 -1.45
N ILE A 23 1.75 -20.35 -2.05
CA ILE A 23 0.49 -19.62 -1.99
C ILE A 23 -0.51 -20.32 -2.91
N VAL A 24 -1.45 -21.03 -2.31
CA VAL A 24 -2.60 -21.55 -3.05
C VAL A 24 -3.57 -20.40 -3.23
N GLN A 25 -3.84 -20.02 -4.47
CA GLN A 25 -4.96 -19.12 -4.78
C GLN A 25 -6.25 -19.77 -4.28
N GLY A 26 -6.74 -19.26 -3.16
CA GLY A 26 -8.04 -19.63 -2.62
C GLY A 26 -9.10 -18.63 -3.02
N GLU A 27 -10.34 -19.03 -2.93
CA GLU A 27 -11.45 -18.10 -2.99
C GLU A 27 -11.31 -17.05 -1.89
N ILE A 28 -11.71 -15.81 -2.19
CA ILE A 28 -11.77 -14.73 -1.19
C ILE A 28 -12.91 -15.05 -0.24
N ILE A 29 -12.64 -15.50 0.99
CA ILE A 29 -13.62 -15.77 2.04
C ILE A 29 -13.69 -14.56 2.96
N ASP A 30 -14.86 -14.04 3.21
CA ASP A 30 -15.10 -13.00 4.18
C ASP A 30 -14.77 -13.54 5.58
N ILE A 31 -13.57 -13.24 6.06
CA ILE A 31 -13.11 -13.65 7.39
C ILE A 31 -13.68 -12.72 8.46
N PHE A 32 -13.99 -11.48 8.07
CA PHE A 32 -14.57 -10.44 8.90
C PHE A 32 -15.74 -9.81 8.16
N GLY A 33 -16.88 -9.63 8.80
CA GLY A 33 -17.97 -8.86 8.23
C GLY A 33 -17.47 -7.46 7.83
N LEU A 34 -18.01 -6.92 6.73
CA LEU A 34 -17.70 -5.54 6.27
C LEU A 34 -17.83 -4.53 7.42
N ASP A 35 -18.83 -4.73 8.28
CA ASP A 35 -19.09 -3.87 9.44
C ASP A 35 -17.96 -3.91 10.47
N GLU A 36 -17.30 -5.06 10.67
CA GLU A 36 -16.18 -5.20 11.59
C GLU A 36 -14.92 -4.52 11.05
N ILE A 37 -14.60 -4.72 9.77
CA ILE A 37 -13.44 -4.05 9.12
C ILE A 37 -13.64 -2.54 9.12
N GLN A 38 -14.81 -2.06 8.76
CA GLN A 38 -15.09 -0.63 8.80
C GLN A 38 -15.01 -0.06 10.22
N LYS A 39 -15.51 -0.77 11.20
CA LYS A 39 -15.42 -0.36 12.60
C LYS A 39 -13.98 -0.30 13.10
N ASP A 40 -13.19 -1.30 12.78
CA ASP A 40 -11.77 -1.32 13.16
C ASP A 40 -10.99 -0.22 12.44
N LEU A 41 -11.28 0.03 11.17
CA LEU A 41 -10.68 1.11 10.40
C LEU A 41 -11.07 2.48 10.97
N LEU A 42 -12.34 2.70 11.35
CA LEU A 42 -12.79 3.92 12.01
C LEU A 42 -12.06 4.12 13.33
N ASN A 43 -12.01 3.12 14.20
CA ASN A 43 -11.31 3.21 15.48
C ASN A 43 -9.82 3.54 15.30
N LEU A 44 -9.19 2.98 14.26
CA LEU A 44 -7.78 3.24 13.96
C LEU A 44 -7.57 4.67 13.48
N THR A 45 -8.35 5.10 12.49
CA THR A 45 -8.21 6.43 11.88
C THR A 45 -8.60 7.55 12.83
N ASP A 46 -9.63 7.37 13.69
CA ASP A 46 -10.00 8.33 14.73
C ASP A 46 -8.81 8.60 15.66
N ARG A 47 -8.11 7.54 16.09
CA ARG A 47 -6.93 7.70 16.96
C ARG A 47 -5.78 8.46 16.28
N PHE A 48 -5.59 8.28 14.97
CA PHE A 48 -4.57 9.03 14.23
C PHE A 48 -5.00 10.48 14.00
N THR A 49 -6.23 10.71 13.59
CA THR A 49 -6.74 12.07 13.37
C THR A 49 -6.84 12.88 14.66
N ASP A 50 -7.17 12.25 15.79
CA ASP A 50 -7.11 12.88 17.11
C ASP A 50 -5.68 13.28 17.52
N ALA A 51 -4.69 12.49 17.13
CA ALA A 51 -3.30 12.73 17.51
C ALA A 51 -2.60 13.79 16.65
N VAL A 52 -2.88 13.83 15.34
CA VAL A 52 -2.13 14.68 14.39
C VAL A 52 -2.99 15.72 13.65
N GLY A 53 -4.30 15.68 13.80
CA GLY A 53 -5.27 16.48 13.05
C GLY A 53 -5.67 15.82 11.72
N LEU A 54 -6.91 16.07 11.31
CA LEU A 54 -7.50 15.51 10.08
C LEU A 54 -6.71 15.97 8.84
N GLU A 55 -6.28 17.22 8.83
CA GLU A 55 -5.51 17.82 7.75
C GLU A 55 -4.12 17.19 7.55
N ASN A 56 -3.56 16.61 8.63
CA ASN A 56 -2.22 16.00 8.61
C ASN A 56 -2.26 14.49 8.37
N PHE A 57 -3.44 13.86 8.40
CA PHE A 57 -3.59 12.43 8.17
C PHE A 57 -4.22 12.15 6.81
N LYS A 58 -3.66 11.21 6.06
CA LYS A 58 -4.13 10.83 4.72
C LYS A 58 -4.23 9.32 4.62
N LEU A 59 -5.19 8.84 3.81
CA LEU A 59 -5.32 7.43 3.44
C LEU A 59 -4.57 7.19 2.14
N GLU A 60 -3.71 6.19 2.13
CA GLU A 60 -2.80 5.92 1.01
C GLU A 60 -3.39 4.91 0.02
N LEU A 61 -3.52 5.31 -1.23
CA LEU A 61 -3.85 4.44 -2.36
C LEU A 61 -2.58 4.05 -3.11
N GLN A 62 -2.51 2.80 -3.53
CA GLN A 62 -1.45 2.27 -4.39
C GLN A 62 -2.08 1.49 -5.55
N PHE A 63 -1.59 1.68 -6.76
CA PHE A 63 -2.14 1.02 -7.97
C PHE A 63 -1.18 -0.04 -8.52
N ASN A 64 -0.37 -0.66 -7.64
CA ASN A 64 0.48 -1.77 -8.03
C ASN A 64 -0.35 -2.99 -8.50
N LYS A 65 0.33 -3.95 -9.17
CA LYS A 65 -0.33 -5.12 -9.80
C LYS A 65 -0.72 -6.22 -8.81
N LEU A 66 -0.92 -5.89 -7.54
CA LEU A 66 -1.35 -6.83 -6.51
C LEU A 66 -2.87 -6.74 -6.30
N ASN A 67 -3.59 -7.81 -6.59
CA ASN A 67 -5.04 -7.85 -6.37
C ASN A 67 -5.44 -7.48 -4.94
N LYS A 68 -4.64 -7.86 -3.94
CA LYS A 68 -4.89 -7.51 -2.54
C LYS A 68 -4.83 -6.00 -2.30
N GLN A 69 -3.98 -5.29 -3.03
CA GLN A 69 -3.87 -3.84 -2.90
C GLN A 69 -5.14 -3.15 -3.42
N HIS A 70 -5.66 -3.60 -4.55
CA HIS A 70 -6.91 -3.05 -5.09
C HIS A 70 -8.09 -3.25 -4.13
N VAL A 71 -8.07 -4.35 -3.40
CA VAL A 71 -9.01 -4.63 -2.32
C VAL A 71 -8.93 -3.59 -1.22
N VAL A 72 -7.73 -3.31 -0.75
CA VAL A 72 -7.50 -2.27 0.28
C VAL A 72 -7.93 -0.91 -0.26
N ASN A 73 -7.63 -0.61 -1.52
CA ASN A 73 -8.06 0.64 -2.14
C ASN A 73 -9.58 0.84 -2.12
N ASP A 74 -10.36 -0.24 -2.37
CA ASP A 74 -11.84 -0.17 -2.28
C ASP A 74 -12.29 0.24 -0.88
N TYR A 75 -11.75 -0.42 0.16
CA TYR A 75 -12.05 -0.06 1.54
C TYR A 75 -11.67 1.38 1.88
N LEU A 76 -10.50 1.82 1.44
CA LEU A 76 -10.02 3.18 1.73
C LEU A 76 -10.84 4.26 1.00
N ILE A 77 -11.28 3.99 -0.22
CA ILE A 77 -12.17 4.90 -0.97
C ILE A 77 -13.53 5.02 -0.26
N GLU A 78 -14.11 3.90 0.16
CA GLU A 78 -15.38 3.93 0.91
C GLU A 78 -15.20 4.60 2.27
N HIS A 79 -14.08 4.38 2.93
CA HIS A 79 -13.75 5.02 4.20
C HIS A 79 -13.56 6.54 4.06
N HIS A 80 -12.88 6.99 2.99
CA HIS A 80 -12.80 8.41 2.63
C HIS A 80 -14.19 9.04 2.48
N LYS A 81 -15.08 8.38 1.74
CA LYS A 81 -16.46 8.87 1.55
C LYS A 81 -17.24 8.99 2.86
N LEU A 82 -16.96 8.11 3.81
CA LEU A 82 -17.61 8.12 5.12
C LEU A 82 -17.05 9.19 6.05
N THR A 83 -15.72 9.37 6.06
CA THR A 83 -15.02 10.16 7.09
C THR A 83 -14.52 11.53 6.60
N GLY A 84 -14.36 11.70 5.29
CA GLY A 84 -13.72 12.87 4.69
C GLY A 84 -12.20 12.90 4.83
N ILE A 85 -11.57 11.85 5.40
CA ILE A 85 -10.10 11.77 5.49
C ILE A 85 -9.51 11.78 4.08
N PRO A 86 -8.60 12.71 3.73
CA PRO A 86 -8.10 12.86 2.37
C PRO A 86 -7.35 11.61 1.88
N LEU A 87 -7.53 11.29 0.58
CA LEU A 87 -6.76 10.25 -0.10
C LEU A 87 -5.46 10.83 -0.67
N ILE A 88 -4.41 10.04 -0.67
CA ILE A 88 -3.15 10.31 -1.36
C ILE A 88 -2.72 9.06 -2.14
N SER A 89 -2.17 9.23 -3.35
CA SER A 89 -1.62 8.12 -4.11
C SER A 89 -0.10 8.11 -4.04
N THR A 90 0.48 6.93 -3.78
CA THR A 90 1.93 6.74 -3.78
C THR A 90 2.32 5.55 -4.65
N ALA A 91 3.61 5.47 -5.00
CA ALA A 91 4.16 4.40 -5.83
C ALA A 91 4.79 3.26 -5.02
N ASP A 92 4.85 3.35 -3.68
CA ASP A 92 5.55 2.38 -2.82
C ASP A 92 6.94 2.02 -3.36
N SER A 93 7.76 3.04 -3.61
CA SER A 93 9.00 2.92 -4.37
C SER A 93 10.06 2.10 -3.64
N HIS A 94 10.52 1.03 -4.29
CA HIS A 94 11.51 0.11 -3.73
C HIS A 94 12.79 0.01 -4.57
N TYR A 95 12.81 0.56 -5.77
CA TYR A 95 13.95 0.61 -6.67
C TYR A 95 13.86 1.87 -7.56
N PRO A 96 14.98 2.37 -8.09
CA PRO A 96 15.03 3.74 -8.63
C PRO A 96 14.35 3.93 -9.99
N SER A 97 14.17 2.87 -10.78
CA SER A 97 13.59 2.96 -12.13
C SER A 97 13.06 1.61 -12.61
N ASN A 98 12.16 1.61 -13.57
CA ASN A 98 11.45 0.42 -14.04
C ASN A 98 12.39 -0.73 -14.46
N ASP A 99 13.55 -0.44 -15.02
CA ASP A 99 14.54 -1.44 -15.45
C ASP A 99 15.31 -2.10 -14.29
N LYS A 100 15.19 -1.59 -13.05
CA LYS A 100 15.97 -2.05 -11.88
C LYS A 100 15.26 -3.08 -11.00
N TRP A 101 14.06 -3.51 -11.34
CA TRP A 101 13.33 -4.52 -10.56
C TRP A 101 14.13 -5.83 -10.39
N GLN A 102 14.92 -6.24 -11.40
CA GLN A 102 15.75 -7.45 -11.33
C GLN A 102 16.85 -7.36 -10.28
N ALA A 103 17.44 -6.18 -10.11
CA ALA A 103 18.45 -5.95 -9.08
C ALA A 103 17.84 -6.10 -7.67
N ARG A 104 16.62 -5.59 -7.47
CA ARG A 104 15.86 -5.81 -6.24
C ARG A 104 15.56 -7.27 -5.99
N GLU A 105 15.19 -8.02 -7.04
CA GLU A 105 14.98 -9.46 -6.97
C GLU A 105 16.22 -10.18 -6.45
N LEU A 106 17.35 -9.89 -7.05
CA LEU A 106 18.61 -10.48 -6.65
C LEU A 106 18.92 -10.14 -5.18
N TYR A 107 18.74 -8.89 -4.77
CA TYR A 107 18.95 -8.45 -3.39
C TYR A 107 18.07 -9.24 -2.40
N LYS A 108 16.79 -9.40 -2.71
CA LYS A 108 15.88 -10.21 -1.89
C LYS A 108 16.33 -11.66 -1.79
N LYS A 109 16.71 -12.27 -2.90
CA LYS A 109 17.23 -13.64 -2.94
C LYS A 109 18.47 -13.79 -2.06
N LEU A 110 19.39 -12.84 -2.12
CA LEU A 110 20.59 -12.85 -1.27
C LEU A 110 20.24 -12.73 0.21
N GLY A 111 19.28 -11.90 0.58
CA GLY A 111 18.80 -11.78 1.95
C GLY A 111 18.16 -13.05 2.49
N TRP A 112 17.60 -13.90 1.64
CA TRP A 112 17.01 -15.19 2.03
C TRP A 112 18.01 -16.34 2.11
N LEU A 113 19.10 -16.29 1.33
CA LEU A 113 20.14 -17.32 1.33
C LEU A 113 20.83 -17.52 2.70
N GLY A 114 20.79 -16.50 3.56
CA GLY A 114 21.31 -16.58 4.92
C GLY A 114 20.40 -17.26 5.95
N LYS A 115 19.17 -17.57 5.60
CA LYS A 115 18.20 -18.20 6.52
C LYS A 115 18.19 -19.71 6.33
N LYS A 116 18.71 -20.43 7.31
CA LYS A 116 18.97 -21.89 7.27
C LYS A 116 17.75 -22.76 6.94
N ASP A 117 16.54 -22.28 7.10
CA ASP A 117 15.33 -23.10 7.03
C ASP A 117 14.51 -22.88 5.75
N ASN A 118 14.91 -22.03 4.85
CA ASN A 118 14.18 -21.73 3.62
C ASN A 118 14.88 -22.27 2.38
N LEU A 119 14.56 -23.51 2.07
CA LEU A 119 14.96 -24.16 0.82
C LEU A 119 14.12 -23.70 -0.38
N THR A 120 12.95 -23.12 -0.13
CA THR A 120 12.07 -22.52 -1.14
C THR A 120 12.14 -21.01 -1.05
N LEU A 121 12.71 -20.38 -2.07
CA LEU A 121 12.60 -18.94 -2.25
C LEU A 121 11.12 -18.59 -2.45
N PRO A 122 10.58 -17.58 -1.76
CA PRO A 122 9.24 -17.11 -2.05
C PRO A 122 9.12 -16.77 -3.54
N ALA A 123 7.97 -17.05 -4.13
CA ALA A 123 7.69 -16.62 -5.49
C ALA A 123 7.69 -15.08 -5.50
N PHE A 124 8.69 -14.51 -6.15
CA PHE A 124 8.84 -13.07 -6.27
C PHE A 124 8.13 -12.53 -7.51
N GLU A 125 7.04 -13.16 -7.90
CA GLU A 125 6.21 -12.75 -9.03
C GLU A 125 5.56 -11.40 -8.84
N ASP A 126 5.36 -11.01 -7.57
CA ASP A 126 4.90 -9.69 -7.15
C ASP A 126 5.85 -8.55 -7.55
N LEU A 127 6.98 -8.86 -8.11
CA LEU A 127 8.10 -7.97 -8.27
C LEU A 127 8.07 -7.20 -9.56
N LYS A 128 7.23 -7.60 -10.45
CA LYS A 128 6.81 -6.80 -11.59
C LYS A 128 5.72 -5.80 -11.22
N CYS A 129 5.52 -5.56 -9.93
CA CYS A 129 4.54 -4.58 -9.45
C CYS A 129 4.92 -3.13 -9.75
N GLU A 130 6.04 -2.91 -10.45
CA GLU A 130 6.46 -1.58 -10.89
C GLU A 130 6.64 -0.58 -9.73
N LEU A 131 7.28 -1.04 -8.65
CA LEU A 131 7.50 -0.28 -7.42
C LEU A 131 8.71 0.67 -7.55
N TYR A 132 8.62 1.64 -8.42
CA TYR A 132 9.63 2.69 -8.65
C TYR A 132 8.97 4.08 -8.56
N PRO A 133 9.72 5.17 -8.36
CA PRO A 133 9.17 6.52 -8.33
C PRO A 133 8.45 6.86 -9.63
N LYS A 134 7.17 7.18 -9.55
CA LYS A 134 6.31 7.49 -10.69
C LYS A 134 5.89 8.94 -10.68
N ASN A 135 5.81 9.54 -11.85
CA ASN A 135 5.12 10.81 -12.02
C ASN A 135 3.59 10.63 -12.06
N ALA A 136 2.85 11.73 -12.04
CA ALA A 136 1.39 11.69 -11.98
C ALA A 136 0.76 10.93 -13.18
N GLN A 137 1.32 11.09 -14.39
CA GLN A 137 0.82 10.39 -15.56
C GLN A 137 1.03 8.88 -15.46
N GLN A 138 2.19 8.45 -14.99
CA GLN A 138 2.50 7.02 -14.79
C GLN A 138 1.60 6.40 -13.72
N MET A 139 1.31 7.12 -12.62
CA MET A 139 0.35 6.67 -11.59
C MET A 139 -1.06 6.56 -12.16
N TRP A 140 -1.46 7.51 -13.00
CA TRP A 140 -2.76 7.48 -13.66
C TRP A 140 -2.89 6.32 -14.64
N ASP A 141 -1.85 6.04 -15.42
CA ASP A 141 -1.84 4.91 -16.36
C ASP A 141 -1.93 3.57 -15.62
N GLU A 142 -1.25 3.44 -14.48
CA GLU A 142 -1.32 2.26 -13.61
C GLU A 142 -2.73 2.08 -12.99
N PHE A 143 -3.34 3.19 -12.55
CA PHE A 143 -4.74 3.18 -12.13
C PHE A 143 -5.67 2.69 -13.25
N LEU A 144 -5.49 3.16 -14.49
CA LEU A 144 -6.33 2.77 -15.61
C LEU A 144 -6.22 1.27 -15.95
N GLU A 145 -5.09 0.64 -15.69
CA GLU A 145 -4.95 -0.82 -15.80
C GLU A 145 -5.83 -1.52 -14.75
N GLY A 146 -5.73 -1.13 -13.49
CA GLY A 146 -6.59 -1.66 -12.42
C GLY A 146 -8.08 -1.35 -12.61
N TYR A 147 -8.41 -0.19 -13.16
CA TYR A 147 -9.78 0.22 -13.47
C TYR A 147 -10.49 -0.75 -14.43
N LYS A 148 -9.77 -1.34 -15.38
CA LYS A 148 -10.33 -2.32 -16.32
C LYS A 148 -10.74 -3.62 -15.63
N GLU A 149 -10.07 -3.97 -14.55
CA GLU A 149 -10.23 -5.24 -13.84
C GLU A 149 -11.19 -5.14 -12.65
N HIS A 150 -11.36 -3.93 -12.09
CA HIS A 150 -12.08 -3.72 -10.84
C HIS A 150 -13.20 -2.70 -10.96
N ASP A 151 -14.44 -3.18 -10.96
CA ASP A 151 -15.63 -2.35 -11.15
C ASP A 151 -15.84 -1.26 -10.08
N PHE A 152 -15.31 -1.43 -8.87
CA PHE A 152 -15.46 -0.46 -7.79
C PHE A 152 -14.74 0.87 -8.04
N TYR A 153 -13.80 0.91 -8.98
CA TYR A 153 -13.17 2.17 -9.39
C TYR A 153 -14.10 3.04 -10.24
N LYS A 154 -15.13 2.45 -10.86
CA LYS A 154 -16.08 3.19 -11.70
C LYS A 154 -16.85 4.22 -10.87
N GLY A 155 -16.79 5.47 -11.32
CA GLY A 155 -17.37 6.62 -10.60
C GLY A 155 -16.49 7.20 -9.50
N ASN A 156 -15.26 6.66 -9.32
CA ASN A 156 -14.29 7.17 -8.36
C ASN A 156 -13.05 7.80 -9.04
N GLU A 157 -13.09 7.99 -10.35
CA GLU A 157 -11.97 8.47 -11.15
C GLU A 157 -11.49 9.85 -10.68
N LEU A 158 -12.42 10.73 -10.34
CA LEU A 158 -12.10 12.07 -9.83
C LEU A 158 -11.35 11.99 -8.49
N LEU A 159 -11.81 11.15 -7.57
CA LEU A 159 -11.16 10.95 -6.27
C LEU A 159 -9.72 10.43 -6.43
N VAL A 160 -9.52 9.50 -7.37
CA VAL A 160 -8.18 8.98 -7.67
C VAL A 160 -7.29 10.07 -8.27
N LYS A 161 -7.81 10.85 -9.21
CA LYS A 161 -7.07 11.97 -9.80
C LYS A 161 -6.65 12.97 -8.72
N GLU A 162 -7.57 13.39 -7.87
CA GLU A 162 -7.28 14.29 -6.75
C GLU A 162 -6.24 13.69 -5.78
N SER A 163 -6.30 12.38 -5.53
CA SER A 163 -5.32 11.72 -4.66
C SER A 163 -3.90 11.70 -5.26
N ILE A 164 -3.78 11.63 -6.57
CA ILE A 164 -2.49 11.75 -7.28
C ILE A 164 -1.98 13.20 -7.23
N GLU A 165 -2.84 14.17 -7.50
CA GLU A 165 -2.49 15.59 -7.48
C GLU A 165 -2.11 16.07 -6.07
N ARG A 166 -2.67 15.49 -5.03
CA ARG A 166 -2.38 15.83 -3.63
C ARG A 166 -0.92 15.65 -3.22
N THR A 167 -0.17 14.79 -3.88
CA THR A 167 1.28 14.68 -3.64
C THR A 167 2.02 15.98 -3.99
N HIS A 168 1.57 16.66 -5.05
CA HIS A 168 2.07 17.97 -5.43
C HIS A 168 1.68 19.03 -4.40
N ASP A 169 0.42 19.03 -3.96
CA ASP A 169 -0.08 20.00 -3.00
C ASP A 169 0.67 19.94 -1.67
N ILE A 170 0.95 18.73 -1.17
CA ILE A 170 1.74 18.55 0.04
C ILE A 170 3.13 19.20 -0.10
N VAL A 171 3.81 18.95 -1.23
CA VAL A 171 5.16 19.47 -1.43
C VAL A 171 5.18 20.99 -1.57
N TRP A 172 4.20 21.57 -2.25
CA TRP A 172 4.22 22.98 -2.60
C TRP A 172 3.45 23.89 -1.64
N ASN A 173 2.47 23.35 -0.92
CA ASN A 173 1.60 24.13 -0.07
C ASN A 173 1.80 23.84 1.43
N ASP A 174 2.13 22.60 1.79
CA ASP A 174 2.18 22.16 3.19
C ASP A 174 3.61 22.16 3.77
N PHE A 175 4.65 22.16 2.89
CA PHE A 175 6.03 22.23 3.35
C PHE A 175 6.47 23.69 3.49
N GLU A 176 6.96 24.02 4.68
CA GLU A 176 7.68 25.25 4.94
C GLU A 176 9.19 24.97 4.96
N ASP A 177 9.99 25.98 4.60
CA ASP A 177 11.43 25.93 4.72
C ASP A 177 11.82 25.73 6.20
N THR A 178 12.26 24.54 6.55
CA THR A 178 12.70 24.22 7.92
C THR A 178 14.22 24.32 8.03
N TRP A 179 14.66 25.14 8.96
CA TRP A 179 16.08 25.20 9.33
C TRP A 179 16.40 24.08 10.31
N ILE A 180 17.28 23.17 9.91
CA ILE A 180 17.82 22.15 10.82
C ILE A 180 19.13 22.68 11.40
N ASP A 181 19.17 22.84 12.73
CA ASP A 181 20.41 23.16 13.42
C ASP A 181 21.37 21.96 13.38
N VAL A 182 22.33 22.04 12.47
CA VAL A 182 23.37 21.02 12.25
C VAL A 182 24.60 21.25 13.13
N SER A 183 24.57 22.22 14.08
CA SER A 183 25.69 22.48 14.99
C SER A 183 25.94 21.27 15.89
N ALA A 184 27.22 20.96 16.10
CA ALA A 184 27.60 19.91 17.04
C ALA A 184 27.24 20.34 18.47
N LYS A 185 26.31 19.62 19.10
CA LYS A 185 25.92 19.82 20.51
C LYS A 185 26.76 18.90 21.38
N LEU A 186 27.81 19.43 22.00
CA LEU A 186 28.54 18.68 23.01
C LEU A 186 27.70 18.61 24.29
N PRO A 187 27.66 17.46 24.98
CA PRO A 187 27.02 17.38 26.28
C PRO A 187 27.73 18.29 27.29
N THR A 188 26.96 19.13 27.95
CA THR A 188 27.49 19.93 29.08
C THR A 188 27.65 18.99 30.26
N ILE A 189 28.89 18.80 30.70
CA ILE A 189 29.18 18.06 31.94
C ILE A 189 28.97 19.06 33.07
N THR A 190 27.91 18.88 33.85
CA THR A 190 27.67 19.59 35.12
C THR A 190 28.16 18.75 36.28
#